data_0242806b2c4cd12c0a86a3acc7ba4973
#
_entry.id   0242806b2c4cd12c0a86a3acc7ba4973
#
_cell.length_a   1.000
_cell.length_b   1.000
_cell.length_c   1.000
_cell.angle_alpha   90.00
_cell.angle_beta   90.00
_cell.angle_gamma   90.00
#
_symmetry.space_group_name_H-M   'P 1'
#
loop_
_entity.id
_entity.type
_entity.pdbx_description
1 polymer ?
#
loop_
_entity_poly.entity_id
_entity_poly.type
_entity_poly.pdbx_seq_one_letter_code
_entity_poly.pdbx_strand_id
1 'polypeptide(L)'
;SEMCIRDSFLIEFFKLAKAQGIHTTIDTAGNPFTREEPFFSKFNELMALTDLFLLDIKQIEDDKHRELTGFSNKNILDLAQYLSDQGKHMWIRHVLVPGITTDEADLKKTAEFIRTLKTVDRVEVLPYHKLGIQEWERLGIPYKLEGIDPPTDEQQKIAREILDAK
;
A
#
# COMPACT_ATOMS: atom_id res chain seq x y z
N SER A 1 -2.52 2.74 -10.06
CA SER A 1 -3.10 2.89 -11.41
C SER A 1 -3.48 4.32 -11.76
N GLU A 2 -3.93 5.13 -10.82
CA GLU A 2 -4.29 6.52 -11.08
C GLU A 2 -3.09 7.45 -11.25
N MET A 3 -1.92 7.10 -10.75
CA MET A 3 -0.70 7.90 -10.90
C MET A 3 -0.31 8.13 -12.36
N CYS A 4 -0.41 7.11 -13.22
CA CYS A 4 -0.01 7.24 -14.62
C CYS A 4 -0.89 8.17 -15.46
N ILE A 5 -2.16 8.37 -15.07
CA ILE A 5 -3.12 9.19 -15.82
C ILE A 5 -3.07 10.66 -15.38
N ARG A 6 -2.60 10.92 -14.15
CA ARG A 6 -2.68 12.24 -13.50
C ARG A 6 -1.33 12.76 -13.01
N ASP A 7 -0.23 12.16 -13.41
CA ASP A 7 1.12 12.51 -12.94
C ASP A 7 1.44 14.00 -13.12
N SER A 8 1.20 14.55 -14.30
CA SER A 8 1.45 15.98 -14.56
C SER A 8 0.58 16.90 -13.70
N PHE A 9 -0.70 16.53 -13.48
CA PHE A 9 -1.57 17.29 -12.58
C PHE A 9 -1.08 17.22 -11.15
N LEU A 10 -0.72 16.03 -10.67
CA LEU A 10 -0.23 15.84 -9.29
C LEU A 10 1.08 16.59 -9.04
N ILE A 11 1.99 16.58 -10.01
CA ILE A 11 3.24 17.33 -9.92
C ILE A 11 2.98 18.82 -9.74
N GLU A 12 2.15 19.42 -10.60
CA GLU A 12 1.83 20.86 -10.50
C GLU A 12 1.05 21.18 -9.22
N PHE A 13 0.11 20.33 -8.83
CA PHE A 13 -0.62 20.49 -7.57
C PHE A 13 0.31 20.43 -6.34
N PHE A 14 1.25 19.49 -6.32
CA PHE A 14 2.20 19.37 -5.21
C PHE A 14 3.20 20.52 -5.18
N LYS A 15 3.63 21.05 -6.34
CA LYS A 15 4.45 22.27 -6.41
C LYS A 15 3.75 23.43 -5.73
N LEU A 16 2.46 23.65 -6.04
CA LEU A 16 1.66 24.71 -5.42
C LEU A 16 1.49 24.49 -3.91
N ALA A 17 1.21 23.27 -3.48
CA ALA A 17 1.11 22.93 -2.05
C ALA A 17 2.42 23.18 -1.31
N LYS A 18 3.54 22.75 -1.88
CA LYS A 18 4.88 22.97 -1.29
C LYS A 18 5.24 24.46 -1.22
N ALA A 19 4.87 25.25 -2.23
CA ALA A 19 5.08 26.70 -2.20
C ALA A 19 4.32 27.41 -1.06
N GLN A 20 3.25 26.79 -0.54
CA GLN A 20 2.48 27.25 0.62
C GLN A 20 2.90 26.60 1.93
N GLY A 21 3.97 25.78 1.94
CA GLY A 21 4.43 25.06 3.13
C GLY A 21 3.50 23.91 3.56
N ILE A 22 2.63 23.42 2.66
CA ILE A 22 1.68 22.34 2.96
C ILE A 22 2.39 21.00 2.82
N HIS A 23 2.18 20.12 3.82
CA HIS A 23 2.66 18.74 3.80
C HIS A 23 1.93 17.94 2.72
N THR A 24 2.68 17.15 1.95
CA THR A 24 2.18 16.37 0.83
C THR A 24 2.31 14.87 1.09
N THR A 25 1.24 14.12 0.86
CA THR A 25 1.19 12.68 1.08
C THR A 25 0.60 11.96 -0.13
N ILE A 26 1.21 10.85 -0.51
CA ILE A 26 0.67 9.95 -1.53
C ILE A 26 0.21 8.66 -0.85
N ASP A 27 -1.06 8.31 -1.07
CA ASP A 27 -1.65 7.02 -0.73
C ASP A 27 -1.66 6.13 -1.98
N THR A 28 -1.00 4.97 -1.92
CA THR A 28 -0.80 4.14 -3.09
C THR A 28 -0.71 2.64 -2.78
N ALA A 29 -1.23 1.85 -3.71
CA ALA A 29 -0.97 0.40 -3.74
C ALA A 29 0.34 0.03 -4.47
N GLY A 30 1.12 1.01 -4.93
CA GLY A 30 2.41 0.79 -5.57
C GLY A 30 2.37 0.22 -6.99
N ASN A 31 1.21 -0.04 -7.55
CA ASN A 31 1.06 -0.59 -8.89
C ASN A 31 0.47 0.49 -9.83
N PRO A 32 1.05 0.77 -10.99
CA PRO A 32 2.08 0.01 -11.73
C PRO A 32 3.49 0.66 -11.66
N PHE A 33 4.12 0.71 -10.50
CA PHE A 33 5.49 1.23 -10.43
C PHE A 33 6.40 0.48 -11.43
N THR A 34 7.21 1.23 -12.15
CA THR A 34 8.25 0.73 -13.06
C THR A 34 9.39 1.72 -13.15
N ARG A 35 10.60 1.22 -13.43
CA ARG A 35 11.78 2.06 -13.69
C ARG A 35 11.94 2.41 -15.16
N GLU A 36 10.92 2.15 -15.98
CA GLU A 36 10.91 2.47 -17.41
C GLU A 36 10.46 3.90 -17.66
N GLU A 37 11.03 4.52 -18.71
CA GLU A 37 10.60 5.85 -19.14
C GLU A 37 9.33 5.78 -20.02
N PRO A 38 8.48 6.81 -20.01
CA PRO A 38 8.64 8.11 -19.33
C PRO A 38 8.12 8.13 -17.87
N PHE A 39 7.63 7.00 -17.35
CA PHE A 39 7.04 6.92 -16.00
C PHE A 39 8.07 7.27 -14.92
N PHE A 40 9.28 6.72 -15.03
CA PHE A 40 10.28 6.83 -13.95
C PHE A 40 10.74 8.27 -13.70
N SER A 41 10.97 9.04 -14.76
CA SER A 41 11.33 10.46 -14.62
C SER A 41 10.23 11.27 -13.94
N LYS A 42 8.96 11.07 -14.33
CA LYS A 42 7.82 11.76 -13.73
C LYS A 42 7.57 11.32 -12.28
N PHE A 43 7.72 10.02 -12.01
CA PHE A 43 7.63 9.53 -10.64
C PHE A 43 8.68 10.18 -9.74
N ASN A 44 9.92 10.30 -10.19
CA ASN A 44 10.99 10.95 -9.43
C ASN A 44 10.71 12.44 -9.18
N GLU A 45 10.15 13.15 -10.15
CA GLU A 45 9.72 14.54 -9.97
C GLU A 45 8.63 14.65 -8.89
N LEU A 46 7.60 13.80 -8.96
CA LEU A 46 6.53 13.76 -7.95
C LEU A 46 7.06 13.32 -6.58
N MET A 47 7.93 12.30 -6.53
CA MET A 47 8.57 11.82 -5.31
C MET A 47 9.37 12.93 -4.61
N ALA A 48 10.07 13.79 -5.36
CA ALA A 48 10.81 14.92 -4.79
C ALA A 48 9.91 15.90 -4.05
N LEU A 49 8.67 16.04 -4.49
CA LEU A 49 7.65 16.93 -3.92
C LEU A 49 6.80 16.26 -2.81
N THR A 50 7.01 14.96 -2.56
CA THR A 50 6.22 14.18 -1.60
C THR A 50 6.96 14.03 -0.28
N ASP A 51 6.29 14.35 0.83
CA ASP A 51 6.86 14.24 2.17
C ASP A 51 6.64 12.84 2.77
N LEU A 52 5.52 12.19 2.47
CA LEU A 52 5.15 10.89 3.04
C LEU A 52 4.45 10.00 2.00
N PHE A 53 4.80 8.73 1.99
CA PHE A 53 4.09 7.70 1.25
C PHE A 53 3.32 6.78 2.19
N LEU A 54 2.02 6.58 1.93
CA LEU A 54 1.22 5.53 2.55
C LEU A 54 1.16 4.37 1.54
N LEU A 55 1.95 3.33 1.79
CA LEU A 55 2.11 2.21 0.85
C LEU A 55 1.41 0.95 1.36
N ASP A 56 0.49 0.42 0.57
CA ASP A 56 -0.19 -0.82 0.88
C ASP A 56 0.64 -2.05 0.46
N ILE A 57 1.02 -2.89 1.41
CA ILE A 57 1.52 -4.25 1.15
C ILE A 57 0.39 -5.23 1.51
N LYS A 58 -0.35 -5.68 0.48
CA LYS A 58 -1.55 -6.50 0.68
C LYS A 58 -1.22 -7.97 0.94
N GLN A 59 -0.18 -8.49 0.30
CA GLN A 59 0.30 -9.86 0.47
C GLN A 59 1.75 -9.95 0.02
N ILE A 60 2.59 -10.62 0.81
CA ILE A 60 4.03 -10.75 0.54
C ILE A 60 4.34 -11.83 -0.49
N GLU A 61 3.57 -12.91 -0.51
CA GLU A 61 3.71 -14.00 -1.47
C GLU A 61 3.10 -13.60 -2.82
N ASP A 62 3.89 -13.63 -3.91
CA ASP A 62 3.47 -13.16 -5.23
C ASP A 62 2.26 -13.91 -5.77
N ASP A 63 2.23 -15.24 -5.60
CA ASP A 63 1.11 -16.06 -6.09
C ASP A 63 -0.20 -15.72 -5.35
N LYS A 64 -0.15 -15.61 -4.02
CA LYS A 64 -1.31 -15.18 -3.21
C LYS A 64 -1.71 -13.75 -3.52
N HIS A 65 -0.75 -12.86 -3.79
CA HIS A 65 -1.04 -11.49 -4.20
C HIS A 65 -1.73 -11.43 -5.56
N ARG A 66 -1.33 -12.28 -6.51
CA ARG A 66 -1.99 -12.41 -7.82
C ARG A 66 -3.41 -12.93 -7.69
N GLU A 67 -3.64 -13.92 -6.82
CA GLU A 67 -4.99 -14.43 -6.54
C GLU A 67 -5.89 -13.32 -5.95
N LEU A 68 -5.35 -12.54 -5.01
CA LEU A 68 -6.09 -11.47 -4.34
C LEU A 68 -6.38 -10.28 -5.25
N THR A 69 -5.40 -9.82 -6.03
CA THR A 69 -5.45 -8.53 -6.74
C THR A 69 -5.47 -8.65 -8.26
N GLY A 70 -5.10 -9.80 -8.81
CA GLY A 70 -4.86 -10.01 -10.24
C GLY A 70 -3.47 -9.59 -10.72
N PHE A 71 -2.61 -9.05 -9.86
CA PHE A 71 -1.30 -8.49 -10.22
C PHE A 71 -0.17 -9.04 -9.36
N SER A 72 1.07 -9.00 -9.89
CA SER A 72 2.28 -9.29 -9.12
C SER A 72 2.53 -8.21 -8.07
N ASN A 73 3.13 -8.59 -6.93
CA ASN A 73 3.59 -7.66 -5.91
C ASN A 73 5.04 -7.17 -6.13
N LYS A 74 5.75 -7.69 -7.13
CA LYS A 74 7.18 -7.40 -7.35
C LYS A 74 7.47 -5.91 -7.50
N ASN A 75 6.65 -5.22 -8.29
CA ASN A 75 6.77 -3.77 -8.49
C ASN A 75 6.44 -2.97 -7.22
N ILE A 76 5.55 -3.50 -6.36
CA ILE A 76 5.20 -2.87 -5.07
C ILE A 76 6.38 -2.97 -4.10
N LEU A 77 6.98 -4.14 -4.00
CA LEU A 77 8.17 -4.37 -3.17
C LEU A 77 9.39 -3.60 -3.70
N ASP A 78 9.56 -3.51 -5.03
CA ASP A 78 10.58 -2.66 -5.66
C ASP A 78 10.36 -1.18 -5.36
N LEU A 79 9.11 -0.70 -5.39
CA LEU A 79 8.78 0.67 -4.97
C LEU A 79 9.17 0.94 -3.52
N ALA A 80 8.79 0.03 -2.59
CA ALA A 80 9.12 0.17 -1.18
C ALA A 80 10.65 0.28 -0.97
N GLN A 81 11.39 -0.61 -1.63
CA GLN A 81 12.86 -0.59 -1.58
C GLN A 81 13.42 0.70 -2.19
N TYR A 82 12.89 1.12 -3.34
CA TYR A 82 13.32 2.35 -4.01
C TYR A 82 13.10 3.58 -3.14
N LEU A 83 11.90 3.74 -2.55
CA LEU A 83 11.60 4.84 -1.63
C LEU A 83 12.55 4.84 -0.43
N SER A 84 12.79 3.66 0.15
CA SER A 84 13.74 3.50 1.25
C SER A 84 15.16 3.92 0.89
N ASP A 85 15.65 3.52 -0.29
CA ASP A 85 16.99 3.87 -0.76
C ASP A 85 17.12 5.36 -1.09
N GLN A 86 16.03 6.00 -1.51
CA GLN A 86 15.96 7.45 -1.74
C GLN A 86 15.72 8.27 -0.45
N GLY A 87 15.67 7.62 0.72
CA GLY A 87 15.46 8.29 2.00
C GLY A 87 14.04 8.86 2.17
N LYS A 88 13.05 8.35 1.43
CA LYS A 88 11.67 8.83 1.52
C LYS A 88 10.93 8.17 2.67
N HIS A 89 10.31 8.98 3.51
CA HIS A 89 9.49 8.52 4.62
C HIS A 89 8.25 7.78 4.14
N MET A 90 7.94 6.66 4.78
CA MET A 90 6.77 5.86 4.43
C MET A 90 6.09 5.25 5.65
N TRP A 91 4.77 5.10 5.54
CA TRP A 91 3.98 4.21 6.37
C TRP A 91 3.60 3.00 5.54
N ILE A 92 3.80 1.82 6.10
CA ILE A 92 3.34 0.58 5.47
C ILE A 92 1.98 0.22 6.06
N ARG A 93 1.02 -0.07 5.18
CA ARG A 93 -0.32 -0.47 5.59
C ARG A 93 -0.61 -1.89 5.12
N HIS A 94 -1.19 -2.67 5.99
CA HIS A 94 -1.62 -4.04 5.71
C HIS A 94 -3.09 -4.21 6.06
N VAL A 95 -3.92 -4.56 5.06
CA VAL A 95 -5.35 -4.84 5.29
C VAL A 95 -5.50 -6.28 5.74
N LEU A 96 -6.05 -6.46 6.93
CA LEU A 96 -6.22 -7.76 7.57
C LEU A 96 -7.59 -8.36 7.20
N VAL A 97 -7.59 -9.34 6.29
CA VAL A 97 -8.78 -10.07 5.83
C VAL A 97 -8.69 -11.52 6.30
N PRO A 98 -9.63 -11.99 7.17
CA PRO A 98 -9.60 -13.35 7.68
C PRO A 98 -9.56 -14.41 6.57
N GLY A 99 -8.67 -15.40 6.74
CA GLY A 99 -8.48 -16.49 5.78
C GLY A 99 -7.73 -16.12 4.50
N ILE A 100 -7.40 -14.82 4.29
CA ILE A 100 -6.70 -14.34 3.09
C ILE A 100 -5.35 -13.72 3.46
N THR A 101 -5.33 -12.77 4.39
CA THR A 101 -4.12 -12.04 4.78
C THR A 101 -3.78 -12.17 6.26
N THR A 102 -4.43 -13.11 6.97
CA THR A 102 -4.20 -13.38 8.41
C THR A 102 -3.22 -14.50 8.68
N ASP A 103 -2.62 -15.12 7.66
CA ASP A 103 -1.64 -16.20 7.84
C ASP A 103 -0.39 -15.67 8.55
N GLU A 104 -0.05 -16.25 9.70
CA GLU A 104 1.07 -15.78 10.51
C GLU A 104 2.43 -15.93 9.82
N ALA A 105 2.61 -16.97 8.97
CA ALA A 105 3.86 -17.14 8.25
C ALA A 105 4.05 -16.04 7.21
N ASP A 106 2.98 -15.64 6.52
CA ASP A 106 2.99 -14.52 5.58
C ASP A 106 3.20 -13.17 6.30
N LEU A 107 2.55 -12.97 7.46
CA LEU A 107 2.77 -11.79 8.28
C LEU A 107 4.22 -11.68 8.77
N LYS A 108 4.83 -12.80 9.17
CA LYS A 108 6.26 -12.85 9.57
C LYS A 108 7.18 -12.48 8.40
N LYS A 109 6.93 -13.03 7.20
CA LYS A 109 7.69 -12.66 5.99
C LYS A 109 7.50 -11.18 5.63
N THR A 110 6.27 -10.65 5.79
CA THR A 110 6.00 -9.23 5.59
C THR A 110 6.81 -8.38 6.58
N ALA A 111 6.83 -8.77 7.86
CA ALA A 111 7.63 -8.09 8.87
C ALA A 111 9.14 -8.16 8.58
N GLU A 112 9.63 -9.31 8.12
CA GLU A 112 11.03 -9.46 7.70
C GLU A 112 11.37 -8.52 6.55
N PHE A 113 10.52 -8.42 5.53
CA PHE A 113 10.72 -7.48 4.44
C PHE A 113 10.71 -6.03 4.93
N ILE A 114 9.73 -5.64 5.75
CA ILE A 114 9.63 -4.27 6.30
C ILE A 114 10.91 -3.90 7.06
N ARG A 115 11.51 -4.82 7.82
CA ARG A 115 12.76 -4.58 8.57
C ARG A 115 13.97 -4.31 7.67
N THR A 116 13.92 -4.67 6.38
CA THR A 116 14.98 -4.30 5.43
C THR A 116 14.91 -2.84 4.98
N LEU A 117 13.76 -2.20 5.16
CA LEU A 117 13.52 -0.81 4.77
C LEU A 117 14.00 0.15 5.87
N LYS A 118 14.70 1.23 5.48
CA LYS A 118 15.37 2.15 6.42
C LYS A 118 14.50 3.33 6.85
N THR A 119 13.41 3.60 6.14
CA THR A 119 12.63 4.84 6.26
C THR A 119 11.15 4.60 6.53
N VAL A 120 10.82 3.48 7.14
CA VAL A 120 9.46 3.18 7.60
C VAL A 120 9.26 3.83 8.96
N ASP A 121 8.41 4.85 9.01
CA ASP A 121 8.08 5.55 10.26
C ASP A 121 6.99 4.83 11.05
N ARG A 122 6.11 4.09 10.35
CA ARG A 122 4.96 3.44 10.95
C ARG A 122 4.50 2.24 10.12
N VAL A 123 4.00 1.23 10.82
CA VAL A 123 3.23 0.13 10.23
C VAL A 123 1.81 0.19 10.78
N GLU A 124 0.81 0.07 9.93
CA GLU A 124 -0.61 0.07 10.29
C GLU A 124 -1.27 -1.23 9.84
N VAL A 125 -1.96 -1.88 10.77
CA VAL A 125 -2.87 -2.99 10.47
C VAL A 125 -4.29 -2.43 10.39
N LEU A 126 -4.88 -2.50 9.19
CA LEU A 126 -6.22 -2.01 8.91
C LEU A 126 -7.18 -3.21 8.89
N PRO A 127 -8.11 -3.32 9.85
CA PRO A 127 -9.08 -4.40 9.83
C PRO A 127 -10.03 -4.26 8.65
N TYR A 128 -10.23 -5.36 7.92
CA TYR A 128 -11.29 -5.44 6.91
C TYR A 128 -12.65 -5.09 7.52
N HIS A 129 -13.46 -4.36 6.76
CA HIS A 129 -14.84 -4.00 7.13
C HIS A 129 -15.79 -4.09 5.93
N LYS A 130 -17.07 -4.24 6.22
CA LYS A 130 -18.14 -4.47 5.20
C LYS A 130 -18.78 -3.18 4.65
N LEU A 131 -18.27 -2.00 4.94
CA LEU A 131 -18.90 -0.72 4.60
C LEU A 131 -19.09 -0.49 3.09
N GLY A 132 -18.26 -1.08 2.25
CA GLY A 132 -18.31 -0.90 0.79
C GLY A 132 -19.24 -1.88 0.05
N ILE A 133 -19.86 -2.87 0.72
CA ILE A 133 -20.64 -3.93 0.04
C ILE A 133 -21.78 -3.36 -0.77
N GLN A 134 -22.52 -2.38 -0.23
CA GLN A 134 -23.66 -1.76 -0.92
C GLN A 134 -23.30 -1.15 -2.27
N GLU A 135 -22.07 -0.64 -2.44
CA GLU A 135 -21.62 -0.09 -3.72
C GLU A 135 -21.39 -1.19 -4.76
N TRP A 136 -20.89 -2.37 -4.34
CA TRP A 136 -20.73 -3.53 -5.22
C TRP A 136 -22.11 -4.02 -5.71
N GLU A 137 -23.08 -4.12 -4.79
CA GLU A 137 -24.45 -4.49 -5.12
C GLU A 137 -25.09 -3.49 -6.09
N ARG A 138 -24.92 -2.18 -5.84
CA ARG A 138 -25.44 -1.11 -6.70
C ARG A 138 -24.85 -1.15 -8.11
N LEU A 139 -23.59 -1.55 -8.25
CA LEU A 139 -22.90 -1.68 -9.53
C LEU A 139 -23.18 -3.03 -10.22
N GLY A 140 -23.89 -3.96 -9.57
CA GLY A 140 -24.14 -5.30 -10.09
C GLY A 140 -22.89 -6.16 -10.22
N ILE A 141 -21.83 -5.86 -9.43
CA ILE A 141 -20.56 -6.56 -9.45
C ILE A 141 -20.53 -7.55 -8.28
N PRO A 142 -20.26 -8.85 -8.51
CA PRO A 142 -20.16 -9.84 -7.44
C PRO A 142 -19.11 -9.45 -6.42
N TYR A 143 -19.47 -9.46 -5.14
CA TYR A 143 -18.53 -9.16 -4.07
C TYR A 143 -17.70 -10.38 -3.70
N LYS A 144 -16.40 -10.36 -3.97
CA LYS A 144 -15.51 -11.52 -3.81
C LYS A 144 -15.28 -11.96 -2.36
N LEU A 145 -15.55 -11.09 -1.38
CA LEU A 145 -15.40 -11.37 0.05
C LEU A 145 -16.75 -11.64 0.74
N GLU A 146 -17.74 -12.10 -0.04
CA GLU A 146 -19.05 -12.48 0.52
C GLU A 146 -18.86 -13.60 1.57
N GLY A 147 -19.53 -13.46 2.72
CA GLY A 147 -19.44 -14.42 3.81
C GLY A 147 -18.18 -14.27 4.71
N ILE A 148 -17.24 -13.40 4.37
CA ILE A 148 -16.08 -13.13 5.24
C ILE A 148 -16.48 -12.08 6.29
N ASP A 149 -16.33 -12.41 7.57
CA ASP A 149 -16.53 -11.48 8.67
C ASP A 149 -15.25 -10.63 8.92
N PRO A 150 -15.39 -9.45 9.54
CA PRO A 150 -14.25 -8.68 10.00
C PRO A 150 -13.33 -9.50 10.93
N PRO A 151 -12.01 -9.19 10.97
CA PRO A 151 -11.09 -9.90 11.85
C PRO A 151 -11.45 -9.69 13.32
N THR A 152 -11.30 -10.74 14.11
CA THR A 152 -11.48 -10.67 15.56
C THR A 152 -10.41 -9.78 16.21
N ASP A 153 -10.66 -9.30 17.44
CA ASP A 153 -9.68 -8.53 18.21
C ASP A 153 -8.38 -9.31 18.44
N GLU A 154 -8.47 -10.64 18.62
CA GLU A 154 -7.31 -11.51 18.77
C GLU A 154 -6.48 -11.58 17.47
N GLN A 155 -7.13 -11.76 16.33
CA GLN A 155 -6.45 -11.74 15.03
C GLN A 155 -5.77 -10.40 14.76
N GLN A 156 -6.43 -9.29 15.09
CA GLN A 156 -5.85 -7.95 14.97
C GLN A 156 -4.65 -7.77 15.89
N LYS A 157 -4.74 -8.25 17.13
CA LYS A 157 -3.65 -8.18 18.11
C LYS A 157 -2.43 -8.97 17.62
N ILE A 158 -2.62 -10.22 17.20
CA ILE A 158 -1.55 -11.07 16.67
C ILE A 158 -0.87 -10.40 15.48
N ALA A 159 -1.66 -9.87 14.54
CA ALA A 159 -1.10 -9.20 13.36
C ALA A 159 -0.29 -7.95 13.74
N ARG A 160 -0.78 -7.13 14.67
CA ARG A 160 -0.04 -5.95 15.16
C ARG A 160 1.25 -6.32 15.86
N GLU A 161 1.25 -7.38 16.68
CA GLU A 161 2.45 -7.87 17.36
C GLU A 161 3.49 -8.38 16.36
N ILE A 162 3.09 -9.17 15.36
CA ILE A 162 4.00 -9.71 14.34
C ILE A 162 4.61 -8.60 13.48
N LEU A 163 3.79 -7.63 13.07
CA LEU A 163 4.19 -6.54 12.19
C LEU A 163 4.83 -5.35 12.92
N ASP A 164 4.93 -5.38 14.26
CA ASP A 164 5.35 -4.26 15.11
C ASP A 164 4.55 -2.98 14.79
N ALA A 165 3.25 -3.15 14.57
CA ALA A 165 2.34 -2.08 14.17
C ALA A 165 1.90 -1.24 15.38
N LYS A 166 1.88 0.08 15.18
CA LYS A 166 1.50 1.07 16.21
C LYS A 166 0.16 1.69 15.90
#